data_90ae65443ef5aae46606c470bd39cfb8
#
_entry.id   90ae65443ef5aae46606c470bd39cfb8
#
_cell.length_a   1.000
_cell.length_b   1.000
_cell.length_c   1.000
_cell.angle_alpha   90.00
_cell.angle_beta   90.00
_cell.angle_gamma   90.00
#
_symmetry.space_group_name_H-M   'P 1'
#
loop_
_entity.id
_entity.type
_entity.pdbx_description
1 polymer ?
#
loop_
_entity_poly.entity_id
_entity_poly.type
_entity_poly.pdbx_seq_one_letter_code
_entity_poly.pdbx_strand_id
1 'polypeptide(L)'
;GFYEDIKDILTHTPKSKNSWLFSATMPPEVNTIAKKFMKKPIEITVGTKNSSAKNIDHQYFIVAARERYNALRAVVSMNTDLFGVVFCRTKIETQKVAEKLIQDGYKAAAIHGDLSQNQRDIVMQSFRKKRIQLLIATDVAARGIDVDDLTHVINYQLPDEIETYTHRSGRTGRAGKLGTSIIFVTKSDRRKIKLIENKLQTKLTELEMPSPEEVLTSKVIHWTDQVKNIPIKSDLHNHLPLAIKALEDISKETLIEMMLSKEFKNFDLHPKAIEFSRDDRSDRSSDRRSDRKINAPQDKDRFFINVGARDQYEWTTLKDFLRSFLKLGPDDVFQVEVMKNFSFFSTHKDHRDHVLKSFDNLIMDDRKVSVELTKKGKTFSPKKNFKKKKFK
;
A
#
# COMPACT_ATOMS: atom_id res chain seq x y z
N GLY A 1 -0.30 -4.76 -22.09
CA GLY A 1 0.34 -3.87 -22.60
C GLY A 1 1.68 -3.83 -23.34
N PHE A 2 2.70 -4.65 -23.04
CA PHE A 2 4.04 -4.55 -23.68
C PHE A 2 4.18 -5.25 -25.04
N TYR A 3 3.10 -5.71 -25.66
CA TYR A 3 3.22 -6.49 -26.89
C TYR A 3 3.79 -5.67 -28.07
N GLU A 4 3.29 -4.45 -28.26
CA GLU A 4 3.79 -3.56 -29.33
C GLU A 4 5.21 -3.10 -29.06
N ASP A 5 5.58 -2.82 -27.79
CA ASP A 5 6.95 -2.46 -27.41
C ASP A 5 7.92 -3.62 -27.67
N ILE A 6 7.54 -4.86 -27.32
CA ILE A 6 8.35 -6.05 -27.61
C ILE A 6 8.50 -6.24 -29.12
N LYS A 7 7.45 -6.06 -29.88
CA LYS A 7 7.47 -6.17 -31.35
C LYS A 7 8.41 -5.13 -31.94
N ASP A 8 8.33 -3.88 -31.49
CA ASP A 8 9.20 -2.79 -31.94
C ASP A 8 10.67 -3.07 -31.64
N ILE A 9 11.01 -3.44 -30.42
CA ILE A 9 12.36 -3.85 -30.03
C ILE A 9 12.87 -4.98 -30.91
N LEU A 10 12.06 -6.00 -31.15
CA LEU A 10 12.45 -7.17 -31.93
C LEU A 10 12.67 -6.85 -33.42
N THR A 11 11.99 -5.82 -33.96
CA THR A 11 12.22 -5.36 -35.35
C THR A 11 13.62 -4.72 -35.55
N HIS A 12 14.14 -4.08 -34.47
CA HIS A 12 15.45 -3.41 -34.48
C HIS A 12 16.62 -4.33 -34.12
N THR A 13 16.36 -5.60 -33.83
CA THR A 13 17.40 -6.56 -33.46
C THR A 13 17.86 -7.41 -34.66
N PRO A 14 19.13 -7.88 -34.71
CA PRO A 14 19.65 -8.70 -35.80
C PRO A 14 18.82 -9.96 -36.04
N LYS A 15 18.64 -10.34 -37.32
CA LYS A 15 17.93 -11.57 -37.70
C LYS A 15 18.62 -12.86 -37.23
N SER A 16 19.93 -12.79 -36.96
CA SER A 16 20.77 -13.88 -36.47
C SER A 16 20.70 -14.11 -34.97
N LYS A 17 19.95 -13.26 -34.24
CA LYS A 17 19.83 -13.40 -32.76
C LYS A 17 19.27 -14.74 -32.33
N ASN A 18 19.73 -15.22 -31.19
CA ASN A 18 19.08 -16.26 -30.42
C ASN A 18 18.13 -15.61 -29.41
N SER A 19 16.89 -16.15 -29.32
CA SER A 19 15.88 -15.63 -28.42
C SER A 19 15.50 -16.72 -27.39
N TRP A 20 15.54 -16.38 -26.15
CA TRP A 20 15.15 -17.26 -25.03
C TRP A 20 13.98 -16.63 -24.28
N LEU A 21 13.00 -17.44 -23.94
CA LEU A 21 11.83 -17.02 -23.17
C LEU A 21 11.75 -17.86 -21.91
N PHE A 22 11.78 -17.19 -20.77
CA PHE A 22 11.59 -17.82 -19.46
C PHE A 22 10.28 -17.33 -18.86
N SER A 23 9.40 -18.24 -18.50
CA SER A 23 8.13 -17.91 -17.86
C SER A 23 7.68 -19.03 -16.95
N ALA A 24 7.14 -18.69 -15.78
CA ALA A 24 6.47 -19.65 -14.88
C ALA A 24 5.05 -20.01 -15.37
N THR A 25 4.45 -19.16 -16.18
CA THR A 25 3.10 -19.35 -16.76
C THR A 25 3.15 -19.13 -18.27
N MET A 26 2.34 -19.86 -19.01
CA MET A 26 2.30 -19.80 -20.47
C MET A 26 0.86 -19.53 -20.96
N PRO A 27 0.32 -18.30 -20.70
CA PRO A 27 -0.98 -17.93 -21.23
C PRO A 27 -0.98 -17.87 -22.77
N PRO A 28 -2.14 -17.93 -23.44
CA PRO A 28 -2.26 -17.96 -24.89
C PRO A 28 -1.52 -16.82 -25.60
N GLU A 29 -1.52 -15.63 -24.99
CA GLU A 29 -0.86 -14.43 -25.55
C GLU A 29 0.67 -14.62 -25.59
N VAL A 30 1.25 -15.14 -24.49
CA VAL A 30 2.70 -15.41 -24.41
C VAL A 30 3.09 -16.52 -25.39
N ASN A 31 2.28 -17.57 -25.52
CA ASN A 31 2.50 -18.62 -26.48
C ASN A 31 2.47 -18.09 -27.94
N THR A 32 1.56 -17.14 -28.22
CA THR A 32 1.48 -16.46 -29.51
C THR A 32 2.75 -15.65 -29.80
N ILE A 33 3.27 -14.92 -28.80
CA ILE A 33 4.55 -14.20 -28.89
C ILE A 33 5.69 -15.17 -29.19
N ALA A 34 5.80 -16.26 -28.44
CA ALA A 34 6.82 -17.28 -28.65
C ALA A 34 6.80 -17.84 -30.07
N LYS A 35 5.61 -18.27 -30.55
CA LYS A 35 5.45 -18.80 -31.90
C LYS A 35 5.76 -17.79 -33.01
N LYS A 36 5.47 -16.51 -32.80
CA LYS A 36 5.65 -15.47 -33.82
C LYS A 36 7.07 -14.97 -33.92
N PHE A 37 7.77 -14.84 -32.80
CA PHE A 37 9.08 -14.20 -32.74
C PHE A 37 10.27 -15.16 -32.54
N MET A 38 10.02 -16.42 -32.16
CA MET A 38 11.07 -17.42 -31.99
C MET A 38 11.09 -18.39 -33.17
N LYS A 39 12.28 -18.71 -33.67
CA LYS A 39 12.48 -19.67 -34.77
C LYS A 39 12.61 -21.08 -34.22
N LYS A 40 11.57 -21.91 -34.39
CA LYS A 40 11.51 -23.33 -33.96
C LYS A 40 12.04 -23.50 -32.52
N PRO A 41 11.42 -22.83 -31.52
CA PRO A 41 11.90 -22.90 -30.15
C PRO A 41 11.80 -24.32 -29.58
N ILE A 42 12.82 -24.74 -28.85
CA ILE A 42 12.76 -25.95 -28.04
C ILE A 42 12.06 -25.56 -26.73
N GLU A 43 10.98 -26.25 -26.40
CA GLU A 43 10.25 -26.04 -25.15
C GLU A 43 10.77 -27.00 -24.09
N ILE A 44 11.31 -26.44 -23.00
CA ILE A 44 11.75 -27.20 -21.82
C ILE A 44 10.82 -26.82 -20.67
N THR A 45 10.08 -27.81 -20.13
CA THR A 45 9.20 -27.61 -18.99
C THR A 45 9.82 -28.30 -17.77
N VAL A 46 10.01 -27.51 -16.71
CA VAL A 46 10.45 -28.01 -15.40
C VAL A 46 9.24 -28.03 -14.46
N GLY A 47 8.86 -29.21 -13.97
CA GLY A 47 7.65 -29.39 -13.17
C GLY A 47 6.37 -29.42 -13.99
N THR A 48 5.22 -29.16 -13.36
CA THR A 48 3.90 -29.12 -14.00
C THR A 48 3.60 -27.69 -14.46
N LYS A 49 3.22 -27.52 -15.74
CA LYS A 49 2.84 -26.20 -16.27
C LYS A 49 1.76 -25.56 -15.41
N ASN A 50 1.97 -24.28 -15.05
CA ASN A 50 1.02 -23.45 -14.30
C ASN A 50 0.67 -23.98 -12.88
N SER A 51 1.43 -24.90 -12.30
CA SER A 51 1.25 -25.33 -10.91
C SER A 51 1.92 -24.35 -9.94
N SER A 52 1.36 -24.24 -8.72
CA SER A 52 2.04 -23.56 -7.62
C SER A 52 3.25 -24.35 -7.14
N ALA A 53 4.22 -23.66 -6.55
CA ALA A 53 5.31 -24.32 -5.85
C ALA A 53 4.72 -25.13 -4.66
N LYS A 54 5.10 -26.40 -4.54
CA LYS A 54 4.57 -27.33 -3.50
C LYS A 54 4.84 -26.88 -2.06
N ASN A 55 5.77 -25.96 -1.88
CA ASN A 55 6.21 -25.42 -0.60
C ASN A 55 5.53 -24.09 -0.21
N ILE A 56 4.45 -23.71 -0.90
CA ILE A 56 3.65 -22.55 -0.54
C ILE A 56 2.33 -23.01 0.08
N ASP A 57 2.08 -22.62 1.32
CA ASP A 57 0.78 -22.79 1.96
C ASP A 57 -0.16 -21.65 1.54
N HIS A 58 -1.27 -22.00 0.90
CA HIS A 58 -2.24 -21.07 0.37
C HIS A 58 -3.44 -20.96 1.30
N GLN A 59 -3.64 -19.78 1.87
CA GLN A 59 -4.68 -19.51 2.86
C GLN A 59 -5.57 -18.35 2.41
N TYR A 60 -6.82 -18.33 2.87
CA TYR A 60 -7.69 -17.20 2.65
C TYR A 60 -8.61 -16.92 3.84
N PHE A 61 -8.99 -15.65 3.99
CA PHE A 61 -9.95 -15.18 4.97
C PHE A 61 -11.13 -14.54 4.24
N ILE A 62 -12.36 -14.87 4.67
CA ILE A 62 -13.57 -14.21 4.17
C ILE A 62 -13.88 -13.02 5.05
N VAL A 63 -13.66 -11.82 4.52
CA VAL A 63 -13.85 -10.56 5.24
C VAL A 63 -14.66 -9.56 4.43
N ALA A 64 -15.41 -8.68 5.09
CA ALA A 64 -16.03 -7.56 4.41
C ALA A 64 -14.95 -6.62 3.85
N ALA A 65 -15.21 -5.97 2.70
CA ALA A 65 -14.22 -5.10 2.07
C ALA A 65 -13.70 -3.99 3.00
N ARG A 66 -14.56 -3.44 3.85
CA ARG A 66 -14.22 -2.41 4.86
C ARG A 66 -13.35 -2.94 6.01
N GLU A 67 -13.36 -4.25 6.27
CA GLU A 67 -12.63 -4.89 7.36
C GLU A 67 -11.27 -5.44 6.94
N ARG A 68 -10.87 -5.32 5.67
CA ARG A 68 -9.59 -5.87 5.17
C ARG A 68 -8.37 -5.34 5.91
N TYR A 69 -8.41 -4.07 6.33
CA TYR A 69 -7.28 -3.50 7.08
C TYR A 69 -7.19 -4.11 8.48
N ASN A 70 -8.32 -4.28 9.16
CA ASN A 70 -8.36 -4.94 10.46
C ASN A 70 -7.89 -6.39 10.36
N ALA A 71 -8.29 -7.08 9.29
CA ALA A 71 -7.80 -8.42 8.96
C ALA A 71 -6.28 -8.44 8.73
N LEU A 72 -5.74 -7.50 7.96
CA LEU A 72 -4.31 -7.38 7.74
C LEU A 72 -3.56 -7.15 9.06
N ARG A 73 -4.07 -6.25 9.89
CA ARG A 73 -3.50 -5.95 11.22
C ARG A 73 -3.50 -7.17 12.13
N ALA A 74 -4.58 -7.93 12.15
CA ALA A 74 -4.70 -9.15 12.94
C ALA A 74 -3.68 -10.20 12.47
N VAL A 75 -3.62 -10.47 11.16
CA VAL A 75 -2.66 -11.41 10.58
C VAL A 75 -1.22 -11.02 10.89
N VAL A 76 -0.86 -9.74 10.72
CA VAL A 76 0.50 -9.25 11.00
C VAL A 76 0.82 -9.37 12.49
N SER A 77 -0.16 -9.10 13.36
CA SER A 77 0.03 -9.19 14.82
C SER A 77 0.20 -10.61 15.32
N MET A 78 -0.46 -11.58 14.69
CA MET A 78 -0.34 -13.00 15.04
C MET A 78 0.96 -13.63 14.52
N ASN A 79 1.61 -13.04 13.52
CA ASN A 79 2.81 -13.55 12.88
C ASN A 79 3.97 -12.57 13.08
N THR A 80 4.60 -12.63 14.23
CA THR A 80 5.66 -11.70 14.65
C THR A 80 6.90 -11.73 13.77
N ASP A 81 7.22 -12.92 13.20
CA ASP A 81 8.34 -13.12 12.29
C ASP A 81 7.96 -12.89 10.81
N LEU A 82 6.78 -12.33 10.57
CA LEU A 82 6.31 -12.05 9.23
C LEU A 82 7.24 -11.04 8.55
N PHE A 83 7.89 -11.47 7.48
CA PHE A 83 8.64 -10.64 6.55
C PHE A 83 8.05 -10.84 5.16
N GLY A 84 7.36 -9.83 4.63
CA GLY A 84 6.51 -10.09 3.47
C GLY A 84 6.11 -8.89 2.65
N VAL A 85 5.40 -9.19 1.56
CA VAL A 85 4.83 -8.22 0.63
C VAL A 85 3.31 -8.26 0.69
N VAL A 86 2.69 -7.09 0.81
CA VAL A 86 1.24 -6.90 0.75
C VAL A 86 0.88 -6.30 -0.60
N PHE A 87 0.15 -7.04 -1.42
CA PHE A 87 -0.27 -6.59 -2.74
C PHE A 87 -1.61 -5.86 -2.68
N CYS A 88 -1.62 -4.60 -3.13
CA CYS A 88 -2.81 -3.78 -3.31
C CYS A 88 -3.06 -3.54 -4.81
N ARG A 89 -4.31 -3.27 -5.19
CA ARG A 89 -4.68 -3.05 -6.60
C ARG A 89 -4.23 -1.70 -7.13
N THR A 90 -4.35 -0.65 -6.33
CA THR A 90 -4.10 0.73 -6.75
C THR A 90 -2.98 1.37 -5.95
N LYS A 91 -2.29 2.34 -6.56
CA LYS A 91 -1.26 3.13 -5.90
C LYS A 91 -1.78 3.89 -4.67
N ILE A 92 -3.02 4.42 -4.77
CA ILE A 92 -3.67 5.15 -3.66
C ILE A 92 -3.91 4.22 -2.46
N GLU A 93 -4.44 3.03 -2.71
CA GLU A 93 -4.66 2.03 -1.68
C GLU A 93 -3.34 1.57 -1.05
N THR A 94 -2.29 1.34 -1.88
CA THR A 94 -0.95 1.00 -1.43
C THR A 94 -0.41 2.02 -0.44
N GLN A 95 -0.51 3.30 -0.79
CA GLN A 95 -0.05 4.39 0.07
C GLN A 95 -0.85 4.46 1.37
N LYS A 96 -2.20 4.45 1.29
CA LYS A 96 -3.08 4.52 2.47
C LYS A 96 -2.87 3.35 3.44
N VAL A 97 -2.70 2.13 2.93
CA VAL A 97 -2.46 0.94 3.77
C VAL A 97 -1.10 1.04 4.46
N ALA A 98 -0.06 1.49 3.75
CA ALA A 98 1.27 1.67 4.33
C ALA A 98 1.27 2.75 5.42
N GLU A 99 0.67 3.91 5.18
CA GLU A 99 0.57 5.00 6.15
C GLU A 99 -0.12 4.56 7.43
N LYS A 100 -1.24 3.83 7.32
CA LYS A 100 -1.94 3.30 8.48
C LYS A 100 -1.11 2.28 9.26
N LEU A 101 -0.42 1.37 8.56
CA LEU A 101 0.48 0.42 9.23
C LEU A 101 1.59 1.13 9.98
N ILE A 102 2.15 2.21 9.42
CA ILE A 102 3.17 3.03 10.08
C ILE A 102 2.59 3.74 11.31
N GLN A 103 1.37 4.31 11.19
CA GLN A 103 0.67 4.93 12.32
C GLN A 103 0.36 3.93 13.46
N ASP A 104 0.07 2.68 13.10
CA ASP A 104 -0.15 1.58 14.04
C ASP A 104 1.16 0.97 14.58
N GLY A 105 2.32 1.56 14.22
CA GLY A 105 3.65 1.18 14.74
C GLY A 105 4.36 0.05 13.98
N TYR A 106 3.83 -0.40 12.84
CA TYR A 106 4.48 -1.44 12.05
C TYR A 106 5.60 -0.87 11.16
N LYS A 107 6.69 -1.63 10.99
CA LYS A 107 7.77 -1.29 10.07
C LYS A 107 7.36 -1.57 8.63
N ALA A 108 6.61 -0.65 8.04
CA ALA A 108 6.03 -0.76 6.73
C ALA A 108 6.51 0.34 5.77
N ALA A 109 6.48 0.09 4.46
CA ALA A 109 6.68 1.11 3.44
C ALA A 109 5.89 0.79 2.18
N ALA A 110 5.48 1.84 1.45
CA ALA A 110 4.83 1.72 0.16
C ALA A 110 5.81 1.69 -1.00
N ILE A 111 5.49 0.91 -2.05
CA ILE A 111 6.19 0.97 -3.34
C ILE A 111 5.17 0.96 -4.48
N HIS A 112 5.13 2.04 -5.27
CA HIS A 112 4.19 2.21 -6.39
C HIS A 112 4.76 3.12 -7.47
N GLY A 113 4.05 3.28 -8.57
CA GLY A 113 4.54 3.97 -9.76
C GLY A 113 4.83 5.46 -9.60
N ASP A 114 4.28 6.13 -8.57
CA ASP A 114 4.52 7.56 -8.34
C ASP A 114 5.83 7.84 -7.59
N LEU A 115 6.50 6.81 -7.07
CA LEU A 115 7.82 6.98 -6.46
C LEU A 115 8.88 7.16 -7.55
N SER A 116 9.79 8.12 -7.33
CA SER A 116 10.99 8.25 -8.15
C SER A 116 11.89 7.01 -8.02
N GLN A 117 12.75 6.77 -9.00
CA GLN A 117 13.66 5.62 -8.95
C GLN A 117 14.52 5.63 -7.67
N ASN A 118 15.05 6.77 -7.28
CA ASN A 118 15.84 6.92 -6.06
C ASN A 118 15.04 6.53 -4.80
N GLN A 119 13.78 6.97 -4.70
CA GLN A 119 12.91 6.59 -3.58
C GLN A 119 12.65 5.08 -3.56
N ARG A 120 12.40 4.47 -4.72
CA ARG A 120 12.22 3.02 -4.83
C ARG A 120 13.47 2.27 -4.37
N ASP A 121 14.66 2.71 -4.77
CA ASP A 121 15.92 2.09 -4.39
C ASP A 121 16.16 2.18 -2.88
N ILE A 122 15.86 3.31 -2.25
CA ILE A 122 15.95 3.50 -0.79
C ILE A 122 15.00 2.55 -0.06
N VAL A 123 13.75 2.47 -0.50
CA VAL A 123 12.74 1.55 0.10
C VAL A 123 13.20 0.11 -0.06
N MET A 124 13.61 -0.30 -1.25
CA MET A 124 14.07 -1.66 -1.54
C MET A 124 15.33 -2.03 -0.75
N GLN A 125 16.28 -1.10 -0.61
CA GLN A 125 17.47 -1.31 0.21
C GLN A 125 17.11 -1.51 1.68
N SER A 126 16.19 -0.70 2.20
CA SER A 126 15.70 -0.80 3.59
C SER A 126 14.95 -2.11 3.83
N PHE A 127 14.18 -2.58 2.84
CA PHE A 127 13.48 -3.86 2.89
C PHE A 127 14.47 -5.03 2.85
N ARG A 128 15.44 -5.05 1.93
CA ARG A 128 16.49 -6.10 1.90
C ARG A 128 17.29 -6.18 3.20
N LYS A 129 17.54 -5.05 3.84
CA LYS A 129 18.21 -4.98 5.16
C LYS A 129 17.29 -5.32 6.34
N LYS A 130 16.04 -5.78 6.09
CA LYS A 130 15.03 -6.10 7.11
C LYS A 130 14.70 -4.95 8.08
N ARG A 131 14.99 -3.69 7.70
CA ARG A 131 14.58 -2.49 8.45
C ARG A 131 13.09 -2.21 8.27
N ILE A 132 12.52 -2.65 7.17
CA ILE A 132 11.10 -2.69 6.85
C ILE A 132 10.70 -4.16 6.88
N GLN A 133 9.60 -4.45 7.57
CA GLN A 133 9.03 -5.81 7.71
C GLN A 133 7.99 -6.08 6.63
N LEU A 134 7.21 -5.05 6.29
CA LEU A 134 6.10 -5.13 5.35
C LEU A 134 6.32 -4.17 4.19
N LEU A 135 6.37 -4.71 2.98
CA LEU A 135 6.40 -3.91 1.77
C LEU A 135 5.01 -3.92 1.14
N ILE A 136 4.34 -2.78 1.09
CA ILE A 136 3.04 -2.64 0.46
C ILE A 136 3.25 -2.21 -0.99
N ALA A 137 2.75 -3.00 -1.95
CA ALA A 137 3.12 -2.84 -3.35
C ALA A 137 1.94 -2.99 -4.31
N THR A 138 2.01 -2.32 -5.46
CA THR A 138 1.21 -2.67 -6.64
C THR A 138 1.93 -3.75 -7.46
N ASP A 139 1.20 -4.49 -8.29
CA ASP A 139 1.77 -5.52 -9.16
C ASP A 139 2.92 -4.99 -10.04
N VAL A 140 2.73 -3.82 -10.63
CA VAL A 140 3.74 -3.20 -11.52
C VAL A 140 5.00 -2.83 -10.74
N ALA A 141 4.85 -2.25 -9.56
CA ALA A 141 5.98 -1.83 -8.75
C ALA A 141 6.71 -3.02 -8.09
N ALA A 142 6.01 -4.12 -7.88
CA ALA A 142 6.57 -5.35 -7.35
C ALA A 142 7.30 -6.21 -8.39
N ARG A 143 7.24 -5.85 -9.68
CA ARG A 143 8.04 -6.52 -10.71
C ARG A 143 9.53 -6.27 -10.45
N GLY A 144 10.31 -7.34 -10.51
CA GLY A 144 11.75 -7.25 -10.24
C GLY A 144 12.10 -7.11 -8.75
N ILE A 145 11.14 -7.27 -7.83
CA ILE A 145 11.48 -7.48 -6.42
C ILE A 145 12.20 -8.82 -6.33
N ASP A 146 13.51 -8.72 -6.23
CA ASP A 146 14.39 -9.83 -5.94
C ASP A 146 14.82 -9.70 -4.47
N VAL A 147 13.99 -10.26 -3.61
CA VAL A 147 14.24 -10.35 -2.18
C VAL A 147 13.99 -11.79 -1.77
N ASP A 148 15.05 -12.40 -1.31
CA ASP A 148 14.99 -13.74 -0.74
C ASP A 148 14.37 -13.71 0.66
N ASP A 149 13.93 -14.88 1.12
CA ASP A 149 13.44 -15.09 2.48
C ASP A 149 12.10 -14.41 2.82
N LEU A 150 11.29 -14.07 1.83
CA LEU A 150 9.92 -13.66 2.13
C LEU A 150 9.15 -14.82 2.75
N THR A 151 8.72 -14.65 3.99
CA THR A 151 7.91 -15.65 4.69
C THR A 151 6.47 -15.61 4.21
N HIS A 152 5.96 -14.43 3.92
CA HIS A 152 4.56 -14.22 3.57
C HIS A 152 4.36 -13.37 2.32
N VAL A 153 3.33 -13.72 1.56
CA VAL A 153 2.73 -12.87 0.53
C VAL A 153 1.27 -12.67 0.89
N ILE A 154 0.85 -11.43 1.05
CA ILE A 154 -0.52 -11.10 1.40
C ILE A 154 -1.20 -10.40 0.22
N ASN A 155 -2.28 -10.96 -0.27
CA ASN A 155 -3.13 -10.33 -1.26
C ASN A 155 -4.22 -9.56 -0.51
N TYR A 156 -4.07 -8.24 -0.37
CA TYR A 156 -5.05 -7.37 0.29
C TYR A 156 -6.42 -7.43 -0.40
N GLN A 157 -6.38 -7.74 -1.69
CA GLN A 157 -7.54 -8.08 -2.51
C GLN A 157 -7.16 -9.14 -3.52
N LEU A 158 -8.13 -9.94 -3.91
CA LEU A 158 -7.94 -10.90 -4.99
C LEU A 158 -7.56 -10.15 -6.29
N PRO A 159 -6.51 -10.54 -7.01
CA PRO A 159 -6.20 -9.99 -8.31
C PRO A 159 -7.31 -10.31 -9.32
N ASP A 160 -7.39 -9.55 -10.39
CA ASP A 160 -8.39 -9.77 -11.43
C ASP A 160 -8.07 -11.04 -12.24
N GLU A 161 -6.80 -11.31 -12.50
CA GLU A 161 -6.30 -12.46 -13.25
C GLU A 161 -5.66 -13.49 -12.31
N ILE A 162 -5.91 -14.77 -12.57
CA ILE A 162 -5.38 -15.89 -11.76
C ILE A 162 -3.86 -15.99 -11.90
N GLU A 163 -3.32 -15.71 -13.09
CA GLU A 163 -1.89 -15.69 -13.36
C GLU A 163 -1.17 -14.70 -12.46
N THR A 164 -1.79 -13.54 -12.22
CA THR A 164 -1.24 -12.54 -11.29
C THR A 164 -1.15 -13.08 -9.87
N TYR A 165 -2.14 -13.87 -9.41
CA TYR A 165 -2.05 -14.54 -8.11
C TYR A 165 -0.86 -15.48 -8.04
N THR A 166 -0.62 -16.29 -9.07
CA THR A 166 0.53 -17.21 -9.14
C THR A 166 1.86 -16.45 -9.07
N HIS A 167 1.98 -15.35 -9.81
CA HIS A 167 3.16 -14.50 -9.81
C HIS A 167 3.41 -13.80 -8.46
N ARG A 168 2.33 -13.41 -7.75
CA ARG A 168 2.44 -12.84 -6.41
C ARG A 168 2.86 -13.89 -5.40
N SER A 169 2.16 -15.03 -5.33
CA SER A 169 2.46 -16.11 -4.39
C SER A 169 3.88 -16.68 -4.60
N GLY A 170 4.37 -16.74 -5.84
CA GLY A 170 5.75 -17.13 -6.15
C GLY A 170 6.83 -16.12 -5.68
N ARG A 171 6.50 -15.08 -4.93
CA ARG A 171 7.48 -14.24 -4.22
C ARG A 171 7.93 -14.85 -2.91
N THR A 172 7.17 -15.78 -2.34
CA THR A 172 7.57 -16.60 -1.19
C THR A 172 7.83 -18.04 -1.62
N GLY A 173 8.27 -18.88 -0.74
CA GLY A 173 8.54 -20.30 -1.02
C GLY A 173 9.69 -20.53 -2.01
N ARG A 174 10.65 -19.63 -2.10
CA ARG A 174 11.80 -19.76 -3.00
C ARG A 174 12.91 -20.60 -2.41
N ALA A 175 13.75 -21.15 -3.27
CA ALA A 175 14.92 -21.96 -2.89
C ALA A 175 14.62 -23.10 -1.91
N GLY A 176 13.45 -23.75 -2.05
CA GLY A 176 13.04 -24.87 -1.20
C GLY A 176 12.53 -24.49 0.19
N LYS A 177 12.48 -23.21 0.54
CA LYS A 177 11.92 -22.72 1.80
C LYS A 177 10.40 -22.81 1.79
N LEU A 178 9.80 -22.94 2.97
CA LEU A 178 8.35 -22.85 3.14
C LEU A 178 7.91 -21.39 3.07
N GLY A 179 6.74 -21.15 2.50
CA GLY A 179 6.15 -19.82 2.41
C GLY A 179 4.64 -19.85 2.58
N THR A 180 4.05 -18.73 2.97
CA THR A 180 2.61 -18.60 3.14
C THR A 180 2.07 -17.53 2.20
N SER A 181 0.99 -17.85 1.47
CA SER A 181 0.27 -16.91 0.62
C SER A 181 -1.14 -16.72 1.14
N ILE A 182 -1.46 -15.52 1.62
CA ILE A 182 -2.75 -15.18 2.24
C ILE A 182 -3.56 -14.30 1.29
N ILE A 183 -4.89 -14.52 1.23
CA ILE A 183 -5.80 -13.70 0.46
C ILE A 183 -6.96 -13.20 1.34
N PHE A 184 -7.28 -11.91 1.29
CA PHE A 184 -8.53 -11.40 1.83
C PHE A 184 -9.59 -11.35 0.72
N VAL A 185 -10.64 -12.13 0.87
CA VAL A 185 -11.73 -12.26 -0.09
C VAL A 185 -13.06 -11.84 0.52
N THR A 186 -14.00 -11.43 -0.31
CA THR A 186 -15.40 -11.22 0.11
C THR A 186 -16.23 -12.48 -0.16
N LYS A 187 -17.43 -12.56 0.44
CA LYS A 187 -18.37 -13.68 0.17
C LYS A 187 -18.67 -13.87 -1.31
N SER A 188 -18.65 -12.78 -2.11
CA SER A 188 -18.86 -12.83 -3.56
C SER A 188 -17.69 -13.44 -4.33
N ASP A 189 -16.49 -13.46 -3.76
CA ASP A 189 -15.27 -13.96 -4.42
C ASP A 189 -15.09 -15.49 -4.29
N ARG A 190 -15.96 -16.20 -3.57
CA ARG A 190 -15.85 -17.67 -3.36
C ARG A 190 -15.72 -18.47 -4.67
N ARG A 191 -16.41 -18.03 -5.74
CA ARG A 191 -16.27 -18.67 -7.05
C ARG A 191 -14.87 -18.55 -7.63
N LYS A 192 -14.21 -17.40 -7.40
CA LYS A 192 -12.85 -17.16 -7.88
C LYS A 192 -11.83 -18.03 -7.13
N ILE A 193 -12.04 -18.30 -5.84
CA ILE A 193 -11.18 -19.24 -5.07
C ILE A 193 -11.16 -20.61 -5.73
N LYS A 194 -12.33 -21.18 -6.07
CA LYS A 194 -12.40 -22.46 -6.79
C LYS A 194 -11.66 -22.43 -8.13
N LEU A 195 -11.72 -21.33 -8.88
CA LEU A 195 -10.96 -21.18 -10.12
C LEU A 195 -9.45 -21.16 -9.88
N ILE A 196 -9.00 -20.52 -8.79
CA ILE A 196 -7.59 -20.51 -8.39
C ILE A 196 -7.15 -21.92 -8.01
N GLU A 197 -7.90 -22.64 -7.18
CA GLU A 197 -7.62 -24.01 -6.76
C GLU A 197 -7.47 -24.94 -7.97
N ASN A 198 -8.41 -24.86 -8.92
CA ASN A 198 -8.36 -25.64 -10.15
C ASN A 198 -7.13 -25.32 -11.02
N LYS A 199 -6.75 -24.03 -11.08
CA LYS A 199 -5.59 -23.59 -11.88
C LYS A 199 -4.27 -24.01 -11.23
N LEU A 200 -4.17 -23.89 -9.91
CA LEU A 200 -2.97 -24.23 -9.15
C LEU A 200 -2.86 -25.74 -8.87
N GLN A 201 -3.92 -26.50 -9.07
CA GLN A 201 -4.04 -27.92 -8.67
C GLN A 201 -3.73 -28.11 -7.17
N THR A 202 -4.11 -27.11 -6.34
CA THR A 202 -3.85 -27.08 -4.90
C THR A 202 -5.08 -26.49 -4.20
N LYS A 203 -5.47 -27.07 -3.08
CA LYS A 203 -6.55 -26.50 -2.25
C LYS A 203 -6.03 -25.29 -1.45
N LEU A 204 -6.90 -24.30 -1.30
CA LEU A 204 -6.67 -23.18 -0.43
C LEU A 204 -7.39 -23.40 0.90
N THR A 205 -6.69 -23.17 2.02
CA THR A 205 -7.25 -23.35 3.36
C THR A 205 -8.04 -22.09 3.76
N GLU A 206 -9.33 -22.24 4.06
CA GLU A 206 -10.13 -21.18 4.67
C GLU A 206 -9.76 -21.05 6.14
N LEU A 207 -9.38 -19.86 6.57
CA LEU A 207 -9.08 -19.56 7.96
C LEU A 207 -10.13 -18.62 8.55
N GLU A 208 -10.42 -18.80 9.83
CA GLU A 208 -11.23 -17.87 10.60
C GLU A 208 -10.39 -16.68 11.07
N MET A 209 -11.01 -15.51 11.12
CA MET A 209 -10.33 -14.34 11.64
C MET A 209 -10.12 -14.47 13.15
N PRO A 210 -8.89 -14.24 13.63
CA PRO A 210 -8.65 -14.25 15.06
C PRO A 210 -9.48 -13.16 15.76
N SER A 211 -9.99 -13.49 16.93
CA SER A 211 -10.69 -12.54 17.78
C SER A 211 -9.74 -11.42 18.26
N PRO A 212 -10.26 -10.24 18.60
CA PRO A 212 -9.44 -9.17 19.19
C PRO A 212 -8.66 -9.62 20.42
N GLU A 213 -9.27 -10.50 21.23
CA GLU A 213 -8.65 -11.06 22.43
C GLU A 213 -7.48 -11.98 22.11
N GLU A 214 -7.61 -12.87 21.12
CA GLU A 214 -6.51 -13.73 20.64
C GLU A 214 -5.36 -12.89 20.11
N VAL A 215 -5.65 -11.82 19.35
CA VAL A 215 -4.63 -10.89 18.84
C VAL A 215 -3.91 -10.18 20.00
N LEU A 216 -4.64 -9.72 21.03
CA LEU A 216 -4.02 -9.08 22.19
C LEU A 216 -3.16 -10.08 22.97
N THR A 217 -3.66 -11.28 23.20
CA THR A 217 -2.92 -12.35 23.88
C THR A 217 -1.61 -12.65 23.16
N SER A 218 -1.64 -12.82 21.84
CA SER A 218 -0.44 -13.05 21.04
C SER A 218 0.56 -11.90 21.17
N LYS A 219 0.08 -10.65 21.14
CA LYS A 219 0.95 -9.46 21.33
C LYS A 219 1.58 -9.42 22.71
N VAL A 220 0.84 -9.74 23.74
CA VAL A 220 1.36 -9.78 25.13
C VAL A 220 2.43 -10.87 25.26
N ILE A 221 2.19 -12.06 24.72
CA ILE A 221 3.19 -13.14 24.71
C ILE A 221 4.47 -12.69 24.01
N HIS A 222 4.33 -12.12 22.81
CA HIS A 222 5.49 -11.64 22.04
C HIS A 222 6.26 -10.54 22.77
N TRP A 223 5.56 -9.57 23.36
CA TRP A 223 6.17 -8.52 24.15
C TRP A 223 6.93 -9.08 25.37
N THR A 224 6.34 -10.05 26.07
CA THR A 224 7.04 -10.68 27.22
C THR A 224 8.29 -11.40 26.79
N ASP A 225 8.27 -12.07 25.62
CA ASP A 225 9.47 -12.74 25.09
C ASP A 225 10.53 -11.72 24.65
N GLN A 226 10.12 -10.61 24.07
CA GLN A 226 11.04 -9.51 23.77
C GLN A 226 11.69 -8.96 25.04
N VAL A 227 10.90 -8.68 26.08
CA VAL A 227 11.40 -8.16 27.37
C VAL A 227 12.41 -9.12 27.99
N LYS A 228 12.15 -10.44 27.99
CA LYS A 228 13.11 -11.44 28.49
C LYS A 228 14.46 -11.42 27.77
N ASN A 229 14.46 -11.03 26.49
CA ASN A 229 15.64 -11.04 25.63
C ASN A 229 16.29 -9.65 25.47
N ILE A 230 15.82 -8.63 26.20
CA ILE A 230 16.46 -7.31 26.17
C ILE A 230 17.85 -7.39 26.78
N PRO A 231 18.92 -7.02 26.04
CA PRO A 231 20.24 -6.95 26.63
C PRO A 231 20.31 -5.80 27.66
N ILE A 232 20.72 -6.13 28.88
CA ILE A 232 20.89 -5.13 29.95
C ILE A 232 22.09 -4.25 29.61
N LYS A 233 21.86 -2.94 29.49
CA LYS A 233 22.91 -1.96 29.23
C LYS A 233 23.60 -1.60 30.54
N SER A 234 24.92 -1.81 30.61
CA SER A 234 25.76 -1.49 31.79
C SER A 234 25.66 -0.01 32.19
N ASP A 235 25.51 0.89 31.23
CA ASP A 235 25.44 2.33 31.45
C ASP A 235 24.26 2.78 32.32
N LEU A 236 23.18 1.99 32.32
CA LEU A 236 21.99 2.25 33.14
C LEU A 236 22.10 1.70 34.57
N HIS A 237 23.12 0.86 34.85
CA HIS A 237 23.25 0.19 36.14
C HIS A 237 23.40 1.19 37.29
N ASN A 238 24.14 2.27 37.10
CA ASN A 238 24.37 3.32 38.11
C ASN A 238 23.08 4.12 38.43
N HIS A 239 22.10 4.13 37.57
CA HIS A 239 20.81 4.82 37.72
C HIS A 239 19.70 3.92 38.26
N LEU A 240 19.91 2.61 38.27
CA LEU A 240 18.93 1.63 38.72
C LEU A 240 18.45 1.84 40.17
N PRO A 241 19.34 2.14 41.18
CA PRO A 241 18.89 2.37 42.54
C PRO A 241 17.93 3.56 42.67
N LEU A 242 18.14 4.61 41.87
CA LEU A 242 17.25 5.78 41.85
C LEU A 242 15.84 5.38 41.34
N ALA A 243 15.78 4.60 40.28
CA ALA A 243 14.52 4.12 39.70
C ALA A 243 13.80 3.16 40.67
N ILE A 244 14.53 2.25 41.34
CA ILE A 244 13.95 1.34 42.34
C ILE A 244 13.32 2.13 43.47
N LYS A 245 14.05 3.11 44.01
CA LYS A 245 13.56 3.97 45.10
C LYS A 245 12.32 4.77 44.69
N ALA A 246 12.29 5.28 43.48
CA ALA A 246 11.16 6.05 42.96
C ALA A 246 9.90 5.20 42.71
N LEU A 247 10.02 3.87 42.58
CA LEU A 247 8.95 2.92 42.30
C LEU A 247 8.69 1.96 43.47
N GLU A 248 9.25 2.24 44.66
CA GLU A 248 9.20 1.36 45.83
C GLU A 248 7.79 1.06 46.30
N ASP A 249 6.88 2.04 46.17
CA ASP A 249 5.45 1.90 46.53
C ASP A 249 4.60 1.16 45.51
N ILE A 250 5.18 0.79 44.36
CA ILE A 250 4.45 0.14 43.25
C ILE A 250 4.73 -1.37 43.27
N SER A 251 3.66 -2.18 43.33
CA SER A 251 3.84 -3.64 43.25
C SER A 251 4.37 -4.05 41.88
N LYS A 252 5.03 -5.20 41.82
CA LYS A 252 5.54 -5.78 40.57
C LYS A 252 4.39 -5.96 39.53
N GLU A 253 3.23 -6.40 39.98
CA GLU A 253 2.04 -6.62 39.16
C GLU A 253 1.57 -5.30 38.57
N THR A 254 1.42 -4.26 39.38
CA THR A 254 1.02 -2.92 38.94
C THR A 254 2.06 -2.32 37.98
N LEU A 255 3.34 -2.50 38.23
CA LEU A 255 4.38 -2.03 37.34
C LEU A 255 4.31 -2.69 35.96
N ILE A 256 4.08 -4.01 35.91
CA ILE A 256 3.88 -4.75 34.65
C ILE A 256 2.64 -4.24 33.92
N GLU A 257 1.53 -4.02 34.64
CA GLU A 257 0.30 -3.49 34.07
C GLU A 257 0.49 -2.08 33.47
N MET A 258 1.23 -1.21 34.16
CA MET A 258 1.61 0.11 33.66
C MET A 258 2.47 0.02 32.39
N MET A 259 3.43 -0.93 32.35
CA MET A 259 4.28 -1.16 31.18
C MET A 259 3.47 -1.68 30.00
N LEU A 260 2.58 -2.64 30.21
CA LEU A 260 1.65 -3.14 29.20
C LEU A 260 0.73 -2.02 28.67
N SER A 261 0.19 -1.20 29.57
CA SER A 261 -0.68 -0.07 29.21
C SER A 261 0.07 0.97 28.37
N LYS A 262 1.34 1.21 28.66
CA LYS A 262 2.21 2.09 27.88
C LYS A 262 2.50 1.52 26.48
N GLU A 263 2.86 0.23 26.43
CA GLU A 263 3.21 -0.45 25.17
C GLU A 263 2.00 -0.56 24.24
N PHE A 264 0.84 -0.94 24.77
CA PHE A 264 -0.38 -1.14 23.99
C PHE A 264 -1.33 0.06 23.99
N LYS A 265 -0.86 1.25 24.34
CA LYS A 265 -1.67 2.49 24.39
C LYS A 265 -2.48 2.74 23.11
N ASN A 266 -1.92 2.43 21.95
CA ASN A 266 -2.54 2.62 20.63
C ASN A 266 -3.25 1.37 20.12
N PHE A 267 -3.29 0.28 20.92
CA PHE A 267 -3.98 -0.93 20.52
C PHE A 267 -5.46 -0.82 20.87
N ASP A 268 -6.28 -0.69 19.83
CA ASP A 268 -7.73 -0.69 19.94
C ASP A 268 -8.25 -2.11 19.71
N LEU A 269 -8.93 -2.68 20.71
CA LEU A 269 -9.60 -3.97 20.60
C LEU A 269 -10.75 -3.94 19.57
N HIS A 270 -11.32 -2.74 19.33
CA HIS A 270 -12.40 -2.52 18.39
C HIS A 270 -12.02 -1.46 17.36
N PRO A 271 -11.00 -1.73 16.52
CA PRO A 271 -10.54 -0.74 15.57
C PRO A 271 -11.69 -0.32 14.64
N LYS A 272 -11.86 0.98 14.49
CA LYS A 272 -12.86 1.52 13.53
C LYS A 272 -12.53 1.02 12.13
N ALA A 273 -13.55 0.49 11.43
CA ALA A 273 -13.39 0.12 10.02
C ALA A 273 -12.84 1.29 9.21
N ILE A 274 -11.97 1.00 8.24
CA ILE A 274 -11.54 2.05 7.30
C ILE A 274 -12.75 2.43 6.45
N GLU A 275 -13.29 3.60 6.66
CA GLU A 275 -14.17 4.22 5.67
C GLU A 275 -13.31 4.68 4.50
N PHE A 276 -13.27 3.86 3.45
CA PHE A 276 -12.87 4.37 2.15
C PHE A 276 -13.98 5.30 1.68
N SER A 277 -13.66 6.58 1.55
CA SER A 277 -14.60 7.55 1.00
C SER A 277 -15.17 7.01 -0.32
N ARG A 278 -16.47 7.18 -0.54
CA ARG A 278 -17.18 6.67 -1.74
C ARG A 278 -16.61 7.14 -3.07
N ASP A 279 -15.63 8.04 -3.06
CA ASP A 279 -14.96 8.57 -4.26
C ASP A 279 -14.07 7.53 -4.99
N ASP A 280 -13.68 6.42 -4.34
CA ASP A 280 -12.88 5.36 -4.98
C ASP A 280 -13.72 4.39 -5.85
N ARG A 281 -15.03 4.62 -6.02
CA ARG A 281 -15.91 3.79 -6.87
C ARG A 281 -16.00 4.24 -8.33
N SER A 282 -15.33 5.32 -8.73
CA SER A 282 -15.50 5.90 -10.07
C SER A 282 -14.80 5.15 -11.22
N ASP A 283 -14.01 4.09 -10.93
CA ASP A 283 -13.33 3.33 -12.00
C ASP A 283 -14.07 2.06 -12.47
N ARG A 284 -15.32 1.84 -12.06
CA ARG A 284 -16.06 0.63 -12.43
C ARG A 284 -17.47 0.87 -12.96
N SER A 285 -17.71 1.83 -13.82
CA SER A 285 -18.93 1.75 -14.65
C SER A 285 -18.98 2.78 -15.76
N SER A 286 -18.45 2.44 -16.91
CA SER A 286 -19.06 2.87 -18.14
C SER A 286 -20.13 1.81 -18.52
N ASP A 287 -21.20 1.72 -17.75
CA ASP A 287 -22.54 1.36 -18.27
C ASP A 287 -23.54 1.23 -17.10
N ARG A 288 -24.43 2.16 -17.09
CA ARG A 288 -25.82 2.20 -16.63
C ARG A 288 -26.16 3.38 -15.75
N ARG A 289 -26.94 4.24 -16.37
CA ARG A 289 -27.63 5.40 -15.78
C ARG A 289 -28.43 5.03 -14.54
N SER A 290 -28.27 5.84 -13.48
CA SER A 290 -29.42 6.49 -12.81
C SER A 290 -28.91 7.43 -11.72
N ASP A 291 -29.45 8.63 -11.75
CA ASP A 291 -29.26 9.75 -10.83
C ASP A 291 -29.47 9.37 -9.37
N ARG A 292 -28.47 9.69 -8.52
CA ARG A 292 -28.68 10.21 -7.18
C ARG A 292 -27.50 11.10 -6.81
N LYS A 293 -27.69 12.39 -6.95
CA LYS A 293 -26.85 13.47 -6.40
C LYS A 293 -26.80 13.33 -4.87
N ILE A 294 -25.61 13.18 -4.31
CA ILE A 294 -25.32 13.48 -2.90
C ILE A 294 -24.27 14.59 -2.92
N ASN A 295 -24.66 15.73 -2.35
CA ASN A 295 -23.96 16.98 -2.30
C ASN A 295 -22.58 16.86 -1.63
N ALA A 296 -21.50 16.94 -2.43
CA ALA A 296 -20.26 17.56 -1.95
C ALA A 296 -20.47 19.09 -2.05
N PRO A 297 -19.94 19.91 -1.13
CA PRO A 297 -20.11 21.33 -1.25
C PRO A 297 -19.55 21.79 -2.60
N GLN A 298 -20.44 22.25 -3.47
CA GLN A 298 -20.10 22.78 -4.81
C GLN A 298 -19.32 24.09 -4.74
N ASP A 299 -18.92 24.52 -3.56
CA ASP A 299 -18.50 25.88 -3.25
C ASP A 299 -17.14 25.94 -2.56
N LYS A 300 -16.15 25.19 -3.11
CA LYS A 300 -14.79 25.20 -2.59
C LYS A 300 -13.76 25.56 -3.67
N ASP A 301 -12.74 26.28 -3.23
CA ASP A 301 -11.54 26.55 -4.00
C ASP A 301 -10.35 25.80 -3.42
N ARG A 302 -9.48 25.30 -4.29
CA ARG A 302 -8.22 24.66 -3.91
C ARG A 302 -7.06 25.56 -4.28
N PHE A 303 -6.15 25.76 -3.33
CA PHE A 303 -4.98 26.60 -3.47
C PHE A 303 -3.71 25.78 -3.43
N PHE A 304 -2.74 26.21 -4.19
CA PHE A 304 -1.35 25.81 -4.09
C PHE A 304 -0.63 26.82 -3.19
N ILE A 305 0.28 26.34 -2.35
CA ILE A 305 1.21 27.18 -1.57
C ILE A 305 2.62 26.58 -1.67
N ASN A 306 3.64 27.43 -1.91
CA ASN A 306 5.02 27.02 -2.07
C ASN A 306 5.75 26.74 -0.73
N VAL A 307 5.03 26.24 0.26
CA VAL A 307 5.54 25.83 1.59
C VAL A 307 5.22 24.35 1.78
N GLY A 308 6.15 23.55 2.32
CA GLY A 308 5.97 22.12 2.45
C GLY A 308 6.76 21.49 3.59
N ALA A 309 6.95 20.16 3.56
CA ALA A 309 7.66 19.42 4.60
C ALA A 309 9.13 19.86 4.75
N ARG A 310 9.75 20.41 3.71
CA ARG A 310 11.11 20.97 3.77
C ARG A 310 11.19 22.21 4.68
N ASP A 311 10.09 22.93 4.82
CA ASP A 311 9.94 24.08 5.70
C ASP A 311 9.42 23.66 7.09
N GLN A 312 9.59 22.40 7.46
CA GLN A 312 9.21 21.78 8.75
C GLN A 312 7.69 21.77 9.02
N TYR A 313 6.87 21.88 7.98
CA TYR A 313 5.42 21.76 8.13
C TYR A 313 4.95 20.31 7.95
N GLU A 314 4.12 19.87 8.89
CA GLU A 314 3.22 18.73 8.75
C GLU A 314 1.81 19.23 8.41
N TRP A 315 0.90 18.33 8.03
CA TRP A 315 -0.45 18.71 7.63
C TRP A 315 -1.23 19.44 8.77
N THR A 316 -1.00 19.07 10.04
CA THR A 316 -1.59 19.70 11.22
C THR A 316 -1.02 21.10 11.45
N THR A 317 0.30 21.20 11.50
CA THR A 317 0.99 22.48 11.74
C THR A 317 0.76 23.47 10.61
N LEU A 318 0.70 23.01 9.35
CA LEU A 318 0.34 23.86 8.23
C LEU A 318 -1.13 24.30 8.29
N LYS A 319 -2.05 23.43 8.67
CA LYS A 319 -3.47 23.77 8.85
C LYS A 319 -3.63 24.84 9.93
N ASP A 320 -2.95 24.69 11.06
CA ASP A 320 -3.02 25.64 12.17
C ASP A 320 -2.39 26.98 11.80
N PHE A 321 -1.26 26.97 11.08
CA PHE A 321 -0.64 28.16 10.53
C PHE A 321 -1.61 28.89 9.58
N LEU A 322 -2.19 28.20 8.60
CA LEU A 322 -3.14 28.78 7.63
C LEU A 322 -4.36 29.40 8.33
N ARG A 323 -4.92 28.71 9.32
CA ARG A 323 -6.06 29.21 10.11
C ARG A 323 -5.71 30.49 10.89
N SER A 324 -4.60 30.46 11.59
CA SER A 324 -4.14 31.58 12.41
C SER A 324 -3.81 32.79 11.52
N PHE A 325 -3.08 32.56 10.42
CA PHE A 325 -2.65 33.61 9.50
C PHE A 325 -3.82 34.25 8.74
N LEU A 326 -4.73 33.42 8.25
CA LEU A 326 -5.93 33.87 7.52
C LEU A 326 -7.08 34.30 8.44
N LYS A 327 -6.96 34.09 9.75
CA LYS A 327 -8.02 34.33 10.77
C LYS A 327 -9.34 33.61 10.41
N LEU A 328 -9.23 32.36 9.94
CA LEU A 328 -10.35 31.51 9.53
C LEU A 328 -10.75 30.54 10.63
N GLY A 329 -12.01 30.11 10.61
CA GLY A 329 -12.56 29.14 11.55
C GLY A 329 -11.98 27.71 11.41
N PRO A 330 -12.30 26.82 12.36
CA PRO A 330 -11.79 25.44 12.35
C PRO A 330 -12.14 24.65 11.10
N ASP A 331 -13.29 24.90 10.50
CA ASP A 331 -13.84 24.17 9.36
C ASP A 331 -13.65 24.88 8.02
N ASP A 332 -13.10 26.12 8.03
CA ASP A 332 -12.92 26.92 6.82
C ASP A 332 -11.67 26.51 6.02
N VAL A 333 -10.68 25.88 6.67
CA VAL A 333 -9.48 25.33 6.04
C VAL A 333 -9.52 23.82 6.10
N PHE A 334 -9.62 23.18 4.96
CA PHE A 334 -9.74 21.73 4.85
C PHE A 334 -8.94 21.16 3.69
N GLN A 335 -8.80 19.83 3.62
CA GLN A 335 -8.03 19.13 2.60
C GLN A 335 -6.60 19.66 2.45
N VAL A 336 -5.89 19.80 3.58
CA VAL A 336 -4.48 20.20 3.59
C VAL A 336 -3.62 18.99 3.22
N GLU A 337 -2.85 19.11 2.13
CA GLU A 337 -1.94 18.09 1.63
C GLU A 337 -0.53 18.66 1.59
N VAL A 338 0.38 18.16 2.42
CA VAL A 338 1.77 18.64 2.49
C VAL A 338 2.67 17.77 1.64
N MET A 339 3.34 18.40 0.67
CA MET A 339 4.37 17.79 -0.17
C MET A 339 5.77 18.26 0.28
N LYS A 340 6.80 17.73 -0.33
CA LYS A 340 8.18 18.05 0.08
C LYS A 340 8.51 19.55 0.02
N ASN A 341 8.14 20.25 -1.07
CA ASN A 341 8.51 21.64 -1.33
C ASN A 341 7.31 22.59 -1.47
N PHE A 342 6.09 22.07 -1.42
CA PHE A 342 4.86 22.83 -1.59
C PHE A 342 3.70 22.08 -0.95
N SER A 343 2.55 22.72 -0.83
CA SER A 343 1.34 22.10 -0.28
C SER A 343 0.10 22.55 -1.02
N PHE A 344 -0.99 21.82 -0.77
CA PHE A 344 -2.32 22.22 -1.21
C PHE A 344 -3.25 22.34 -0.02
N PHE A 345 -4.20 23.28 -0.10
CA PHE A 345 -5.30 23.41 0.86
C PHE A 345 -6.55 23.89 0.16
N SER A 346 -7.69 23.69 0.80
CA SER A 346 -8.99 24.14 0.28
C SER A 346 -9.68 25.03 1.29
N THR A 347 -10.42 26.03 0.79
CA THR A 347 -11.35 26.86 1.58
C THR A 347 -12.69 26.99 0.87
N HIS A 348 -13.69 27.55 1.54
CA HIS A 348 -14.92 27.99 0.88
C HIS A 348 -14.61 29.11 -0.11
N LYS A 349 -15.37 29.20 -1.21
CA LYS A 349 -15.14 30.20 -2.27
C LYS A 349 -15.20 31.62 -1.78
N ASP A 350 -15.99 31.88 -0.76
CA ASP A 350 -16.16 33.24 -0.16
C ASP A 350 -14.83 33.79 0.38
N HIS A 351 -13.89 32.91 0.73
CA HIS A 351 -12.57 33.28 1.23
C HIS A 351 -11.50 33.45 0.14
N ARG A 352 -11.84 33.25 -1.16
CA ARG A 352 -10.89 33.30 -2.28
C ARG A 352 -10.04 34.58 -2.30
N ASP A 353 -10.69 35.73 -2.36
CA ASP A 353 -10.00 37.01 -2.49
C ASP A 353 -9.20 37.34 -1.23
N HIS A 354 -9.72 36.97 -0.08
CA HIS A 354 -9.03 37.11 1.20
C HIS A 354 -7.75 36.26 1.24
N VAL A 355 -7.83 35.00 0.84
CA VAL A 355 -6.67 34.11 0.78
C VAL A 355 -5.60 34.66 -0.15
N LEU A 356 -5.95 35.02 -1.39
CA LEU A 356 -4.98 35.49 -2.36
C LEU A 356 -4.29 36.78 -1.91
N LYS A 357 -5.04 37.78 -1.37
CA LYS A 357 -4.47 39.02 -0.88
C LYS A 357 -3.60 38.90 0.36
N SER A 358 -3.93 37.95 1.25
CA SER A 358 -3.20 37.80 2.51
C SER A 358 -1.75 37.30 2.31
N PHE A 359 -1.45 36.63 1.23
CA PHE A 359 -0.10 36.12 0.93
C PHE A 359 0.74 36.99 0.00
N ASP A 360 0.22 38.12 -0.52
CA ASP A 360 0.93 38.94 -1.50
C ASP A 360 2.31 39.44 -1.05
N ASN A 361 2.50 39.67 0.25
CA ASN A 361 3.72 40.23 0.82
C ASN A 361 4.33 39.34 1.93
N LEU A 362 3.93 38.09 2.07
CA LEU A 362 4.47 37.21 3.09
C LEU A 362 5.85 36.69 2.69
N ILE A 363 6.85 36.95 3.52
CA ILE A 363 8.20 36.41 3.40
C ILE A 363 8.43 35.48 4.59
N MET A 364 8.91 34.28 4.33
CA MET A 364 9.33 33.27 5.34
C MET A 364 10.72 32.78 4.96
N ASP A 365 11.67 32.78 5.88
CA ASP A 365 13.05 32.33 5.68
C ASP A 365 13.67 32.91 4.39
N ASP A 366 13.60 34.22 4.19
CA ASP A 366 14.08 34.98 3.02
C ASP A 366 13.46 34.57 1.68
N ARG A 367 12.37 33.79 1.70
CA ARG A 367 11.62 33.34 0.52
C ARG A 367 10.22 33.92 0.51
N LYS A 368 9.82 34.51 -0.62
CA LYS A 368 8.43 34.94 -0.80
C LYS A 368 7.51 33.72 -0.84
N VAL A 369 6.52 33.73 0.06
CA VAL A 369 5.44 32.74 0.03
C VAL A 369 4.44 33.12 -1.06
N SER A 370 4.14 32.21 -1.97
CA SER A 370 3.16 32.40 -3.03
C SER A 370 2.00 31.43 -2.89
N VAL A 371 0.80 31.94 -3.05
CA VAL A 371 -0.44 31.16 -3.05
C VAL A 371 -1.16 31.39 -4.38
N GLU A 372 -1.55 30.30 -5.04
CA GLU A 372 -2.22 30.34 -6.33
C GLU A 372 -3.47 29.46 -6.31
N LEU A 373 -4.53 29.92 -7.00
CA LEU A 373 -5.72 29.11 -7.22
C LEU A 373 -5.42 28.00 -8.23
N THR A 374 -5.63 26.75 -7.85
CA THR A 374 -5.44 25.62 -8.79
C THR A 374 -6.57 25.63 -9.82
N LYS A 375 -6.24 25.85 -11.10
CA LYS A 375 -7.20 25.70 -12.19
C LYS A 375 -7.59 24.21 -12.28
N LYS A 376 -8.89 23.88 -12.24
CA LYS A 376 -9.39 22.55 -12.58
C LYS A 376 -8.84 22.19 -13.96
N GLY A 377 -8.00 21.15 -14.04
CA GLY A 377 -7.51 20.66 -15.30
C GLY A 377 -8.68 20.37 -16.23
N LYS A 378 -8.70 21.00 -17.40
CA LYS A 378 -9.64 20.67 -18.47
C LYS A 378 -9.39 19.19 -18.80
N THR A 379 -10.37 18.33 -18.50
CA THR A 379 -10.41 16.98 -19.03
C THR A 379 -10.40 17.09 -20.56
N PHE A 380 -9.31 16.64 -21.18
CA PHE A 380 -9.23 16.48 -22.62
C PHE A 380 -10.18 15.35 -23.01
N SER A 381 -11.37 15.69 -23.49
CA SER A 381 -12.22 14.77 -24.22
C SER A 381 -11.74 14.77 -25.67
N PRO A 382 -11.32 13.64 -26.25
CA PRO A 382 -10.99 13.59 -27.67
C PRO A 382 -12.27 13.75 -28.50
N LYS A 383 -12.35 14.83 -29.27
CA LYS A 383 -13.41 15.02 -30.28
C LYS A 383 -13.29 13.89 -31.32
N LYS A 384 -14.21 12.95 -31.30
CA LYS A 384 -14.45 12.01 -32.41
C LYS A 384 -15.08 12.74 -33.59
N ASN A 385 -14.27 13.16 -34.56
CA ASN A 385 -14.75 13.45 -35.90
C ASN A 385 -14.52 12.22 -36.77
N PHE A 386 -15.52 11.36 -36.90
CA PHE A 386 -15.61 10.37 -37.98
C PHE A 386 -16.63 10.86 -38.98
N LYS A 387 -16.17 11.47 -40.06
CA LYS A 387 -16.94 11.62 -41.30
C LYS A 387 -16.95 10.25 -42.03
N LYS A 388 -18.10 9.61 -42.05
CA LYS A 388 -18.37 8.47 -42.98
C LYS A 388 -18.34 9.00 -44.42
N LYS A 389 -17.34 8.62 -45.21
CA LYS A 389 -17.42 8.66 -46.67
C LYS A 389 -18.13 7.39 -47.15
N LYS A 390 -19.29 7.59 -47.79
CA LYS A 390 -19.93 6.54 -48.59
C LYS A 390 -19.12 6.38 -49.88
N PHE A 391 -18.77 5.16 -50.20
CA PHE A 391 -18.36 4.78 -51.55
C PHE A 391 -19.55 4.12 -52.24
N LYS A 392 -19.75 4.58 -53.49
CA LYS A 392 -20.66 3.96 -54.46
C LYS A 392 -20.06 2.66 -54.96
#